data_24899d4d64edf68676e3b63c52058758
#
_entry.id   24899d4d64edf68676e3b63c52058758
#
_cell.length_a   1.000
_cell.length_b   1.000
_cell.length_c   1.000
_cell.angle_alpha   90.00
_cell.angle_beta   90.00
_cell.angle_gamma   90.00
#
_symmetry.space_group_name_H-M   'P 1'
#
loop_
_entity.id
_entity.type
_entity.pdbx_description
1 polymer ?
#
loop_
_entity_poly.entity_id
_entity_poly.type
_entity_poly.pdbx_seq_one_letter_code
_entity_poly.pdbx_strand_id
1 'polypeptide(L)'
;MTLNSINQYGHDFQIKVLSSLLTHKEFLVNIHDIISDEYFENPAQKWAIKEILKYYDKYHTTPSLDILKVELQKVDNEVLQISIKEQLKEAYVTSDEDLEYVQEEFTNFCKNQQLKKALMSSVDLLKGGDFDGIRFLIDNALKAGQDKNLGHEYIKDVESRYRENSRETVPTPWDKINNLLQGGLGNGDFGLIFGNPGGGKSWSLVALGGHAVRLGYNVLHYTLELGEDYVGKRYDAFFTKIPVNKVDSHRDKIEEILPQLPGKLIIKEYPTGKATISTIESHIAKATSMGLKPDLVIIDYVDLLSSRKKNRERKDEIDDIYTSTKGLARQLDIPIWSVSQVNRAGAQDKVIQGDKAAGSYDKIMITDFCMSLSRKKEDKVNNTGRFHLMKNRYGMDGITFGVEADTSTGHFVVKSEYFEGDEEETMVPSTRSNKFDTDVDPFDKQLLRKKFFELEK
;
A
#
# COMPACT_ATOMS: atom_id res chain seq x y z
N MET A 1 -32.09 5.92 -16.67
CA MET A 1 -32.61 5.78 -15.29
C MET A 1 -32.55 7.15 -14.66
N THR A 2 -33.68 7.72 -14.28
CA THR A 2 -33.74 8.97 -13.52
C THR A 2 -33.23 8.73 -12.09
N LEU A 3 -32.47 9.69 -11.56
CA LEU A 3 -32.11 9.68 -10.14
C LEU A 3 -33.41 9.65 -9.33
N ASN A 4 -33.52 8.79 -8.32
CA ASN A 4 -34.69 8.82 -7.43
C ASN A 4 -34.65 10.13 -6.65
N SER A 5 -35.75 10.89 -6.70
CA SER A 5 -35.88 12.11 -5.92
C SER A 5 -36.14 11.76 -4.44
N ILE A 6 -35.68 12.62 -3.54
CA ILE A 6 -35.99 12.57 -2.11
C ILE A 6 -37.51 12.69 -1.85
N ASN A 7 -38.29 13.13 -2.82
CA ASN A 7 -39.75 13.28 -2.73
C ASN A 7 -40.49 11.97 -2.36
N GLN A 8 -39.86 10.80 -2.61
CA GLN A 8 -40.42 9.51 -2.20
C GLN A 8 -40.63 9.39 -0.67
N TYR A 9 -39.88 10.14 0.14
CA TYR A 9 -39.99 10.12 1.60
C TYR A 9 -41.01 11.11 2.16
N GLY A 10 -41.59 11.97 1.32
CA GLY A 10 -42.56 13.00 1.73
C GLY A 10 -41.94 14.29 2.25
N HIS A 11 -42.79 15.30 2.47
CA HIS A 11 -42.38 16.63 2.84
C HIS A 11 -41.75 16.69 4.25
N ASP A 12 -42.41 16.09 5.25
CA ASP A 12 -41.95 16.11 6.64
C ASP A 12 -40.54 15.53 6.80
N PHE A 13 -40.24 14.44 6.07
CA PHE A 13 -38.91 13.87 6.07
C PHE A 13 -37.86 14.84 5.51
N GLN A 14 -38.17 15.54 4.41
CA GLN A 14 -37.28 16.53 3.80
C GLN A 14 -37.00 17.72 4.73
N ILE A 15 -38.04 18.15 5.47
CA ILE A 15 -37.89 19.21 6.49
C ILE A 15 -37.02 18.74 7.66
N LYS A 16 -37.18 17.52 8.12
CA LYS A 16 -36.32 16.93 9.17
C LYS A 16 -34.86 16.79 8.69
N VAL A 17 -34.62 16.45 7.44
CA VAL A 17 -33.27 16.47 6.84
C VAL A 17 -32.68 17.88 6.85
N LEU A 18 -33.46 18.89 6.42
CA LEU A 18 -33.01 20.27 6.42
C LEU A 18 -32.74 20.77 7.85
N SER A 19 -33.58 20.42 8.81
CA SER A 19 -33.39 20.70 10.23
C SER A 19 -32.07 20.08 10.74
N SER A 20 -31.84 18.79 10.45
CA SER A 20 -30.61 18.11 10.85
C SER A 20 -29.34 18.76 10.28
N LEU A 21 -29.37 19.21 9.03
CA LEU A 21 -28.25 19.91 8.40
C LEU A 21 -27.93 21.27 9.00
N LEU A 22 -28.96 21.95 9.55
CA LEU A 22 -28.83 23.25 10.18
C LEU A 22 -28.41 23.19 11.64
N THR A 23 -28.89 22.18 12.37
CA THR A 23 -28.76 22.09 13.82
C THR A 23 -27.69 21.09 14.30
N HIS A 24 -27.39 20.04 13.50
CA HIS A 24 -26.46 18.98 13.86
C HIS A 24 -25.20 19.03 12.99
N LYS A 25 -24.18 19.76 13.44
CA LYS A 25 -22.90 19.89 12.74
C LYS A 25 -22.27 18.54 12.40
N GLU A 26 -22.32 17.58 13.31
CA GLU A 26 -21.75 16.24 13.10
C GLU A 26 -22.42 15.51 11.94
N PHE A 27 -23.72 15.65 11.78
CA PHE A 27 -24.45 15.08 10.64
C PHE A 27 -23.98 15.69 9.32
N LEU A 28 -23.86 17.02 9.24
CA LEU A 28 -23.38 17.71 8.05
C LEU A 28 -21.94 17.26 7.69
N VAL A 29 -21.06 17.17 8.68
CA VAL A 29 -19.69 16.65 8.49
C VAL A 29 -19.69 15.25 7.90
N ASN A 30 -20.58 14.39 8.38
CA ASN A 30 -20.63 12.97 7.99
C ASN A 30 -21.16 12.73 6.57
N ILE A 31 -21.94 13.66 6.01
CA ILE A 31 -22.58 13.47 4.70
C ILE A 31 -22.16 14.51 3.65
N HIS A 32 -21.30 15.46 4.02
CA HIS A 32 -20.90 16.56 3.15
C HIS A 32 -20.32 16.09 1.80
N ASP A 33 -19.58 14.98 1.80
CA ASP A 33 -18.94 14.39 0.61
C ASP A 33 -19.91 13.63 -0.31
N ILE A 34 -21.11 13.29 0.19
CA ILE A 34 -22.10 12.49 -0.56
C ILE A 34 -23.41 13.20 -0.85
N ILE A 35 -23.71 14.30 -0.16
CA ILE A 35 -24.92 15.08 -0.38
C ILE A 35 -24.79 15.98 -1.63
N SER A 36 -25.91 16.18 -2.31
CA SER A 36 -26.02 17.16 -3.42
C SER A 36 -27.36 17.88 -3.36
N ASP A 37 -27.36 19.18 -3.70
CA ASP A 37 -28.58 19.96 -3.88
C ASP A 37 -29.47 19.41 -5.02
N GLU A 38 -28.88 18.68 -5.97
CA GLU A 38 -29.59 18.05 -7.07
C GLU A 38 -30.58 16.95 -6.64
N TYR A 39 -30.45 16.42 -5.42
CA TYR A 39 -31.38 15.42 -4.87
C TYR A 39 -32.75 15.98 -4.50
N PHE A 40 -32.84 17.30 -4.36
CA PHE A 40 -34.04 18.03 -3.97
C PHE A 40 -34.73 18.64 -5.19
N GLU A 41 -36.02 18.38 -5.37
CA GLU A 41 -36.80 18.97 -6.48
C GLU A 41 -37.37 20.35 -6.10
N ASN A 42 -37.72 20.56 -4.82
CA ASN A 42 -38.23 21.84 -4.34
C ASN A 42 -37.16 22.92 -4.46
N PRO A 43 -37.38 24.00 -5.24
CA PRO A 43 -36.39 25.05 -5.45
C PRO A 43 -35.93 25.73 -4.17
N ALA A 44 -36.80 25.84 -3.16
CA ALA A 44 -36.46 26.47 -1.89
C ALA A 44 -35.53 25.56 -1.06
N GLN A 45 -35.81 24.28 -1.01
CA GLN A 45 -34.92 23.31 -0.33
C GLN A 45 -33.59 23.18 -1.07
N LYS A 46 -33.63 23.11 -2.40
CA LYS A 46 -32.41 23.09 -3.24
C LYS A 46 -31.52 24.29 -2.95
N TRP A 47 -32.07 25.48 -2.88
CA TRP A 47 -31.33 26.69 -2.50
C TRP A 47 -30.72 26.57 -1.11
N ALA A 48 -31.53 26.16 -0.12
CA ALA A 48 -31.08 26.04 1.27
C ALA A 48 -29.89 25.05 1.39
N ILE A 49 -30.00 23.86 0.80
CA ILE A 49 -28.92 22.86 0.78
C ILE A 49 -27.67 23.42 0.13
N LYS A 50 -27.81 24.08 -1.03
CA LYS A 50 -26.68 24.69 -1.75
C LYS A 50 -25.95 25.74 -0.91
N GLU A 51 -26.66 26.62 -0.22
CA GLU A 51 -26.04 27.66 0.62
C GLU A 51 -25.44 27.05 1.90
N ILE A 52 -26.03 25.99 2.48
CA ILE A 52 -25.45 25.26 3.62
C ILE A 52 -24.12 24.64 3.21
N LEU A 53 -24.06 23.93 2.09
CA LEU A 53 -22.82 23.29 1.59
C LEU A 53 -21.76 24.33 1.26
N LYS A 54 -22.11 25.39 0.53
CA LYS A 54 -21.19 26.48 0.19
C LYS A 54 -20.62 27.19 1.45
N TYR A 55 -21.43 27.36 2.47
CA TYR A 55 -20.99 27.93 3.74
C TYR A 55 -20.06 26.97 4.48
N TYR A 56 -20.41 25.69 4.51
CA TYR A 56 -19.58 24.65 5.12
C TYR A 56 -18.23 24.52 4.44
N ASP A 57 -18.16 24.52 3.11
CA ASP A 57 -16.90 24.49 2.34
C ASP A 57 -15.94 25.60 2.74
N LYS A 58 -16.48 26.76 3.08
CA LYS A 58 -15.66 27.94 3.39
C LYS A 58 -15.30 28.06 4.87
N TYR A 59 -16.22 27.70 5.76
CA TYR A 59 -16.09 27.99 7.19
C TYR A 59 -16.07 26.74 8.08
N HIS A 60 -16.28 25.56 7.53
CA HIS A 60 -16.30 24.26 8.23
C HIS A 60 -17.25 24.19 9.43
N THR A 61 -18.36 24.91 9.33
CA THR A 61 -19.43 24.93 10.32
C THR A 61 -20.78 25.17 9.65
N THR A 62 -21.89 24.89 10.37
CA THR A 62 -23.24 25.16 9.89
C THR A 62 -23.52 26.67 9.87
N PRO A 63 -24.22 27.21 8.85
CA PRO A 63 -24.62 28.61 8.83
C PRO A 63 -25.67 28.88 9.90
N SER A 64 -25.58 30.06 10.57
CA SER A 64 -26.64 30.52 11.43
C SER A 64 -27.82 31.05 10.60
N LEU A 65 -29.01 31.17 11.25
CA LEU A 65 -30.19 31.72 10.59
C LEU A 65 -29.95 33.14 10.03
N ASP A 66 -29.15 33.95 10.73
CA ASP A 66 -28.88 35.34 10.31
C ASP A 66 -28.03 35.40 9.05
N ILE A 67 -27.08 34.46 8.90
CA ILE A 67 -26.29 34.32 7.68
C ILE A 67 -27.20 33.92 6.50
N LEU A 68 -28.09 32.95 6.71
CA LEU A 68 -29.03 32.53 5.67
C LEU A 68 -30.01 33.68 5.29
N LYS A 69 -30.40 34.55 6.23
CA LYS A 69 -31.19 35.74 5.94
C LYS A 69 -30.46 36.74 5.04
N VAL A 70 -29.14 36.93 5.26
CA VAL A 70 -28.30 37.79 4.41
C VAL A 70 -28.19 37.24 3.00
N GLU A 71 -27.93 35.91 2.86
CA GLU A 71 -27.86 35.30 1.54
C GLU A 71 -29.22 35.30 0.82
N LEU A 72 -30.30 35.15 1.56
CA LEU A 72 -31.67 35.19 1.01
C LEU A 72 -32.01 36.55 0.38
N GLN A 73 -31.49 37.65 0.91
CA GLN A 73 -31.71 39.01 0.32
C GLN A 73 -31.10 39.17 -1.08
N LYS A 74 -30.17 38.29 -1.47
CA LYS A 74 -29.53 38.26 -2.79
C LYS A 74 -30.32 37.50 -3.85
N VAL A 75 -31.44 36.90 -3.48
CA VAL A 75 -32.32 36.16 -4.40
C VAL A 75 -33.31 37.15 -5.04
N ASP A 76 -33.25 37.34 -6.35
CA ASP A 76 -34.09 38.32 -7.05
C ASP A 76 -35.59 37.94 -7.12
N ASN A 77 -35.91 36.64 -6.97
CA ASN A 77 -37.27 36.11 -7.09
C ASN A 77 -38.01 36.17 -5.74
N GLU A 78 -38.96 37.11 -5.59
CA GLU A 78 -39.72 37.29 -4.37
C GLU A 78 -40.53 36.03 -3.95
N VAL A 79 -41.14 35.32 -4.91
CA VAL A 79 -41.91 34.08 -4.62
C VAL A 79 -41.01 33.03 -4.05
N LEU A 80 -39.80 32.86 -4.63
CA LEU A 80 -38.81 31.95 -4.11
C LEU A 80 -38.32 32.37 -2.73
N GLN A 81 -38.09 33.65 -2.48
CA GLN A 81 -37.72 34.15 -1.15
C GLN A 81 -38.76 33.81 -0.07
N ILE A 82 -40.04 33.93 -0.39
CA ILE A 82 -41.14 33.61 0.54
C ILE A 82 -41.10 32.08 0.84
N SER A 83 -41.00 31.26 -0.21
CA SER A 83 -40.94 29.82 -0.06
C SER A 83 -39.73 29.37 0.75
N ILE A 84 -38.55 29.96 0.55
CA ILE A 84 -37.34 29.65 1.33
C ILE A 84 -37.54 30.00 2.81
N LYS A 85 -38.13 31.17 3.09
CA LYS A 85 -38.44 31.58 4.49
C LYS A 85 -39.37 30.61 5.19
N GLU A 86 -40.39 30.11 4.51
CA GLU A 86 -41.34 29.13 5.05
C GLU A 86 -40.62 27.80 5.36
N GLN A 87 -39.84 27.28 4.41
CA GLN A 87 -39.11 26.03 4.60
C GLN A 87 -38.07 26.11 5.72
N LEU A 88 -37.31 27.20 5.81
CA LEU A 88 -36.34 27.42 6.89
C LEU A 88 -37.04 27.56 8.25
N LYS A 89 -38.16 28.29 8.31
CA LYS A 89 -38.95 28.42 9.56
C LYS A 89 -39.47 27.06 10.01
N GLU A 90 -40.03 26.29 9.12
CA GLU A 90 -40.52 24.94 9.40
C GLU A 90 -39.38 24.03 9.90
N ALA A 91 -38.21 24.05 9.26
CA ALA A 91 -37.04 23.28 9.68
C ALA A 91 -36.53 23.64 11.10
N TYR A 92 -36.59 24.94 11.48
CA TYR A 92 -36.16 25.37 12.82
C TYR A 92 -37.20 25.09 13.92
N VAL A 93 -38.47 24.85 13.58
CA VAL A 93 -39.54 24.55 14.53
C VAL A 93 -39.80 23.04 14.64
N THR A 94 -39.28 22.27 13.71
CA THR A 94 -39.45 20.79 13.68
C THR A 94 -38.85 20.16 14.94
N SER A 95 -39.60 19.18 15.52
CA SER A 95 -39.12 18.44 16.68
C SER A 95 -37.94 17.55 16.35
N ASP A 96 -37.09 17.30 17.36
CA ASP A 96 -35.93 16.40 17.25
C ASP A 96 -36.33 14.90 17.33
N GLU A 97 -37.61 14.58 17.39
CA GLU A 97 -38.10 13.21 17.35
C GLU A 97 -37.75 12.52 16.03
N ASP A 98 -37.24 11.29 16.08
CA ASP A 98 -36.83 10.46 14.94
C ASP A 98 -35.69 11.02 14.10
N LEU A 99 -34.95 12.03 14.54
CA LEU A 99 -33.86 12.61 13.76
C LEU A 99 -32.77 11.60 13.45
N GLU A 100 -32.43 10.71 14.37
CA GLU A 100 -31.42 9.66 14.16
C GLU A 100 -31.82 8.73 13.01
N TYR A 101 -33.08 8.30 12.99
CA TYR A 101 -33.62 7.49 11.89
C TYR A 101 -33.58 8.26 10.56
N VAL A 102 -33.99 9.54 10.56
CA VAL A 102 -33.97 10.37 9.36
C VAL A 102 -32.55 10.57 8.82
N GLN A 103 -31.59 10.77 9.72
CA GLN A 103 -30.17 10.94 9.36
C GLN A 103 -29.61 9.66 8.76
N GLU A 104 -29.93 8.50 9.32
CA GLU A 104 -29.50 7.19 8.80
C GLU A 104 -30.12 6.91 7.43
N GLU A 105 -31.41 7.06 7.27
CA GLU A 105 -32.12 6.85 6.01
C GLU A 105 -31.66 7.82 4.91
N PHE A 106 -31.45 9.07 5.27
CA PHE A 106 -30.95 10.06 4.30
C PHE A 106 -29.50 9.77 3.89
N THR A 107 -28.64 9.31 4.81
CA THR A 107 -27.28 8.86 4.51
C THR A 107 -27.31 7.69 3.52
N ASN A 108 -28.16 6.70 3.75
CA ASN A 108 -28.36 5.55 2.86
C ASN A 108 -28.87 5.99 1.48
N PHE A 109 -29.79 6.94 1.44
CA PHE A 109 -30.26 7.54 0.19
C PHE A 109 -29.12 8.20 -0.58
N CYS A 110 -28.30 9.04 0.06
CA CYS A 110 -27.17 9.72 -0.56
C CYS A 110 -26.15 8.72 -1.12
N LYS A 111 -25.79 7.68 -0.38
CA LYS A 111 -24.92 6.59 -0.84
C LYS A 111 -25.45 5.92 -2.10
N ASN A 112 -26.76 5.59 -2.10
CA ASN A 112 -27.41 5.00 -3.25
C ASN A 112 -27.39 5.93 -4.48
N GLN A 113 -27.56 7.25 -4.29
CA GLN A 113 -27.47 8.21 -5.38
C GLN A 113 -26.04 8.33 -5.94
N GLN A 114 -25.02 8.35 -5.07
CA GLN A 114 -23.62 8.34 -5.50
C GLN A 114 -23.28 7.07 -6.31
N LEU A 115 -23.73 5.90 -5.85
CA LEU A 115 -23.53 4.66 -6.57
C LEU A 115 -24.24 4.65 -7.94
N LYS A 116 -25.48 5.16 -8.00
CA LYS A 116 -26.21 5.31 -9.28
C LYS A 116 -25.47 6.26 -10.23
N LYS A 117 -24.97 7.39 -9.73
CA LYS A 117 -24.18 8.34 -10.54
C LYS A 117 -22.91 7.69 -11.09
N ALA A 118 -22.20 6.93 -10.26
CA ALA A 118 -21.01 6.18 -10.66
C ALA A 118 -21.35 5.14 -11.75
N LEU A 119 -22.43 4.37 -11.59
CA LEU A 119 -22.89 3.41 -12.58
C LEU A 119 -23.27 4.06 -13.92
N MET A 120 -23.95 5.21 -13.88
CA MET A 120 -24.30 5.96 -15.10
C MET A 120 -23.06 6.48 -15.81
N SER A 121 -22.09 7.05 -15.08
CA SER A 121 -20.82 7.51 -15.65
C SER A 121 -19.97 6.35 -16.17
N SER A 122 -20.11 5.15 -15.61
CA SER A 122 -19.43 3.95 -16.07
C SER A 122 -19.84 3.50 -17.47
N VAL A 123 -21.04 3.89 -17.95
CA VAL A 123 -21.53 3.53 -19.29
C VAL A 123 -20.62 4.11 -20.40
N ASP A 124 -20.13 5.34 -20.22
CA ASP A 124 -19.24 5.96 -21.20
C ASP A 124 -17.83 5.36 -21.16
N LEU A 125 -17.34 5.02 -19.98
CA LEU A 125 -16.08 4.29 -19.81
C LEU A 125 -16.16 2.87 -20.41
N LEU A 126 -17.33 2.21 -20.31
CA LEU A 126 -17.57 0.90 -20.91
C LEU A 126 -17.43 0.95 -22.42
N LYS A 127 -17.97 2.00 -23.09
CA LYS A 127 -17.80 2.20 -24.54
C LYS A 127 -16.34 2.36 -24.94
N GLY A 128 -15.52 2.96 -24.06
CA GLY A 128 -14.09 3.14 -24.24
C GLY A 128 -13.24 1.91 -23.85
N GLY A 129 -13.85 0.87 -23.25
CA GLY A 129 -13.15 -0.32 -22.76
C GLY A 129 -12.28 -0.06 -21.50
N ASP A 130 -12.54 1.03 -20.78
CA ASP A 130 -11.81 1.39 -19.55
C ASP A 130 -12.44 0.72 -18.31
N PHE A 131 -12.16 -0.57 -18.16
CA PHE A 131 -12.66 -1.35 -17.00
C PHE A 131 -12.05 -0.93 -15.67
N ASP A 132 -10.81 -0.45 -15.68
CA ASP A 132 -10.15 0.05 -14.46
C ASP A 132 -10.78 1.36 -13.98
N GLY A 133 -11.14 2.25 -14.89
CA GLY A 133 -11.89 3.48 -14.59
C GLY A 133 -13.27 3.17 -14.02
N ILE A 134 -13.99 2.19 -14.56
CA ILE A 134 -15.28 1.73 -14.04
C ILE A 134 -15.14 1.25 -12.59
N ARG A 135 -14.17 0.36 -12.34
CA ARG A 135 -13.91 -0.15 -10.99
C ARG A 135 -13.60 0.97 -10.00
N PHE A 136 -12.72 1.90 -10.38
CA PHE A 136 -12.36 3.05 -9.56
C PHE A 136 -13.58 3.92 -9.17
N LEU A 137 -14.48 4.21 -10.13
CA LEU A 137 -15.68 4.98 -9.87
C LEU A 137 -16.64 4.26 -8.91
N ILE A 138 -16.85 2.95 -9.11
CA ILE A 138 -17.74 2.16 -8.25
C ILE A 138 -17.15 2.00 -6.85
N ASP A 139 -15.86 1.66 -6.73
CA ASP A 139 -15.18 1.51 -5.44
C ASP A 139 -15.22 2.82 -4.62
N ASN A 140 -15.02 3.97 -5.27
CA ASN A 140 -15.13 5.27 -4.61
C ASN A 140 -16.57 5.57 -4.15
N ALA A 141 -17.56 5.27 -4.98
CA ALA A 141 -18.95 5.47 -4.61
C ALA A 141 -19.40 4.55 -3.45
N LEU A 142 -18.87 3.34 -3.36
CA LEU A 142 -19.13 2.42 -2.25
C LEU A 142 -18.45 2.87 -0.95
N LYS A 143 -17.28 3.50 -1.03
CA LYS A 143 -16.55 4.05 0.13
C LYS A 143 -17.10 5.39 0.61
N ALA A 144 -17.79 6.13 -0.23
CA ALA A 144 -18.35 7.44 0.09
C ALA A 144 -19.30 7.37 1.30
N GLY A 145 -19.16 8.27 2.25
CA GLY A 145 -19.93 8.31 3.49
C GLY A 145 -19.69 7.13 4.46
N GLN A 146 -18.63 6.32 4.26
CA GLN A 146 -18.25 5.24 5.20
C GLN A 146 -17.14 5.66 6.17
N ASP A 147 -16.33 6.64 5.82
CA ASP A 147 -15.19 7.03 6.62
C ASP A 147 -15.63 7.94 7.79
N LYS A 148 -16.09 7.30 8.87
CA LYS A 148 -16.33 7.96 10.17
C LYS A 148 -15.07 8.10 11.01
N ASN A 149 -13.93 7.59 10.50
CA ASN A 149 -12.69 7.58 11.24
C ASN A 149 -11.95 8.92 11.07
N LEU A 150 -12.04 9.79 12.06
CA LEU A 150 -11.30 11.05 12.10
C LEU A 150 -9.78 10.85 12.23
N GLY A 151 -9.31 9.60 12.28
CA GLY A 151 -7.91 9.25 12.53
C GLY A 151 -7.65 8.97 14.02
N HIS A 152 -6.36 8.89 14.35
CA HIS A 152 -5.90 8.60 15.70
C HIS A 152 -5.97 9.85 16.58
N GLU A 153 -6.84 9.85 17.59
CA GLU A 153 -6.92 10.95 18.55
C GLU A 153 -5.79 10.83 19.58
N TYR A 154 -4.78 11.69 19.44
CA TYR A 154 -3.50 11.57 20.13
C TYR A 154 -3.62 11.38 21.65
N ILE A 155 -4.56 12.07 22.31
CA ILE A 155 -4.76 12.02 23.76
C ILE A 155 -5.59 10.79 24.18
N LYS A 156 -6.64 10.46 23.43
CA LYS A 156 -7.57 9.38 23.80
C LYS A 156 -7.02 8.00 23.45
N ASP A 157 -6.34 7.88 22.31
CA ASP A 157 -5.90 6.60 21.76
C ASP A 157 -4.50 6.18 22.24
N VAL A 158 -4.13 6.54 23.46
CA VAL A 158 -2.80 6.21 24.03
C VAL A 158 -2.55 4.70 23.99
N GLU A 159 -3.50 3.91 24.47
CA GLU A 159 -3.36 2.45 24.58
C GLU A 159 -3.15 1.76 23.23
N SER A 160 -3.76 2.27 22.15
CA SER A 160 -3.60 1.70 20.81
C SER A 160 -2.17 1.83 20.28
N ARG A 161 -1.42 2.85 20.72
CA ARG A 161 -0.02 3.08 20.32
C ARG A 161 0.98 2.16 21.00
N TYR A 162 0.62 1.68 22.20
CA TYR A 162 1.51 0.87 23.04
C TYR A 162 1.04 -0.59 23.18
N ARG A 163 0.05 -1.02 22.40
CA ARG A 163 -0.30 -2.44 22.31
C ARG A 163 0.93 -3.21 21.86
N GLU A 164 1.29 -4.24 22.60
CA GLU A 164 2.28 -5.22 22.15
C GLU A 164 1.87 -5.74 20.78
N ASN A 165 2.78 -5.71 19.82
CA ASN A 165 2.56 -6.02 18.40
C ASN A 165 1.74 -4.97 17.62
N SER A 166 1.94 -3.69 17.88
CA SER A 166 1.37 -2.62 17.03
C SER A 166 1.80 -2.71 15.56
N ARG A 167 2.85 -3.50 15.23
CA ARG A 167 3.34 -3.74 13.88
C ARG A 167 3.52 -5.24 13.64
N GLU A 168 2.57 -5.85 12.94
CA GLU A 168 2.74 -7.21 12.43
C GLU A 168 3.76 -7.20 11.29
N THR A 169 4.70 -8.14 11.31
CA THR A 169 5.81 -8.20 10.34
C THR A 169 5.99 -9.59 9.79
N VAL A 170 6.45 -9.69 8.54
CA VAL A 170 6.93 -10.92 7.93
C VAL A 170 8.46 -10.92 7.96
N PRO A 171 9.10 -11.82 8.73
CA PRO A 171 10.55 -11.85 8.84
C PRO A 171 11.23 -12.16 7.51
N THR A 172 12.39 -11.55 7.28
CA THR A 172 13.31 -11.92 6.21
C THR A 172 14.17 -13.12 6.65
N PRO A 173 14.86 -13.83 5.73
CA PRO A 173 15.81 -14.88 6.11
C PRO A 173 17.12 -14.33 6.75
N TRP A 174 17.19 -13.04 7.04
CA TRP A 174 18.41 -12.35 7.49
C TRP A 174 18.19 -11.66 8.83
N ASP A 175 18.61 -12.29 9.92
CA ASP A 175 18.38 -11.79 11.29
C ASP A 175 18.87 -10.35 11.49
N LYS A 176 20.04 -10.00 10.91
CA LYS A 176 20.57 -8.62 11.01
C LYS A 176 19.66 -7.61 10.34
N ILE A 177 19.03 -7.97 9.24
CA ILE A 177 18.05 -7.12 8.55
C ILE A 177 16.75 -7.06 9.36
N ASN A 178 16.32 -8.21 9.95
CA ASN A 178 15.14 -8.23 10.81
C ASN A 178 15.31 -7.34 12.05
N ASN A 179 16.49 -7.32 12.67
CA ASN A 179 16.78 -6.43 13.79
C ASN A 179 16.64 -4.95 13.41
N LEU A 180 17.13 -4.57 12.23
CA LEU A 180 17.00 -3.19 11.72
C LEU A 180 15.57 -2.85 11.28
N LEU A 181 14.80 -3.84 10.86
CA LEU A 181 13.38 -3.72 10.50
C LEU A 181 12.43 -3.92 11.70
N GLN A 182 12.94 -4.15 12.90
CA GLN A 182 12.15 -4.43 14.10
C GLN A 182 11.22 -5.65 13.90
N GLY A 183 11.78 -6.75 13.36
CA GLY A 183 11.09 -8.03 13.17
C GLY A 183 10.90 -8.46 11.71
N GLY A 184 10.97 -7.55 10.75
CA GLY A 184 10.78 -7.84 9.33
C GLY A 184 10.05 -6.74 8.59
N LEU A 185 9.60 -7.01 7.37
CA LEU A 185 8.77 -6.04 6.63
C LEU A 185 7.36 -6.08 7.19
N GLY A 186 6.84 -4.92 7.61
CA GLY A 186 5.54 -4.80 8.28
C GLY A 186 4.37 -4.74 7.33
N ASN A 187 3.19 -4.99 7.87
CA ASN A 187 1.93 -4.82 7.14
C ASN A 187 1.83 -3.42 6.56
N GLY A 188 1.38 -3.32 5.31
CA GLY A 188 1.29 -2.06 4.58
C GLY A 188 2.63 -1.48 4.10
N ASP A 189 3.77 -2.18 4.31
CA ASP A 189 5.09 -1.72 3.86
C ASP A 189 5.43 -2.18 2.46
N PHE A 190 6.26 -1.37 1.79
CA PHE A 190 6.84 -1.70 0.48
C PHE A 190 8.36 -1.75 0.59
N GLY A 191 8.92 -2.96 0.43
CA GLY A 191 10.34 -3.25 0.41
C GLY A 191 10.89 -3.39 -1.00
N LEU A 192 12.10 -2.87 -1.26
CA LEU A 192 12.72 -2.88 -2.58
C LEU A 192 14.18 -3.30 -2.50
N ILE A 193 14.60 -4.19 -3.43
CA ILE A 193 15.99 -4.59 -3.58
C ILE A 193 16.51 -4.18 -4.95
N PHE A 194 17.50 -3.30 -4.97
CA PHE A 194 18.22 -2.92 -6.18
C PHE A 194 19.37 -3.88 -6.47
N GLY A 195 19.69 -4.04 -7.74
CA GLY A 195 20.90 -4.79 -8.12
C GLY A 195 21.11 -4.88 -9.61
N ASN A 196 22.30 -5.34 -9.97
CA ASN A 196 22.72 -5.52 -11.37
C ASN A 196 21.93 -6.64 -12.06
N PRO A 197 21.80 -6.62 -13.39
CA PRO A 197 21.35 -7.78 -14.15
C PRO A 197 22.22 -9.01 -13.82
N GLY A 198 21.59 -10.15 -13.55
CA GLY A 198 22.29 -11.37 -13.13
C GLY A 198 23.02 -11.26 -11.76
N GLY A 199 22.68 -10.25 -10.94
CA GLY A 199 23.22 -10.07 -9.59
C GLY A 199 22.56 -10.91 -8.51
N GLY A 200 21.44 -11.59 -8.77
CA GLY A 200 20.74 -12.42 -7.80
C GLY A 200 19.46 -11.79 -7.20
N LYS A 201 18.96 -10.69 -7.76
CA LYS A 201 17.74 -10.01 -7.28
C LYS A 201 16.52 -10.94 -7.16
N SER A 202 16.16 -11.63 -8.24
CA SER A 202 15.03 -12.57 -8.23
C SER A 202 15.25 -13.74 -7.26
N TRP A 203 16.52 -14.13 -7.04
CA TRP A 203 16.87 -15.13 -6.03
C TRP A 203 16.67 -14.60 -4.60
N SER A 204 16.93 -13.30 -4.37
CA SER A 204 16.61 -12.68 -3.08
C SER A 204 15.10 -12.68 -2.80
N LEU A 205 14.25 -12.49 -3.84
CA LEU A 205 12.79 -12.62 -3.70
C LEU A 205 12.36 -14.05 -3.40
N VAL A 206 12.99 -15.06 -4.05
CA VAL A 206 12.74 -16.46 -3.75
C VAL A 206 13.16 -16.80 -2.31
N ALA A 207 14.29 -16.26 -1.83
CA ALA A 207 14.72 -16.43 -0.45
C ALA A 207 13.71 -15.83 0.55
N LEU A 208 13.21 -14.63 0.30
CA LEU A 208 12.17 -13.98 1.11
C LEU A 208 10.88 -14.79 1.15
N GLY A 209 10.36 -15.17 -0.02
CA GLY A 209 9.12 -15.95 -0.12
C GLY A 209 9.26 -17.35 0.46
N GLY A 210 10.36 -18.05 0.16
CA GLY A 210 10.63 -19.40 0.68
C GLY A 210 10.80 -19.43 2.20
N HIS A 211 11.46 -18.41 2.77
CA HIS A 211 11.57 -18.26 4.22
C HIS A 211 10.19 -18.03 4.86
N ALA A 212 9.39 -17.14 4.30
CA ALA A 212 8.04 -16.85 4.79
C ALA A 212 7.16 -18.12 4.77
N VAL A 213 7.20 -18.92 3.68
CA VAL A 213 6.46 -20.19 3.59
C VAL A 213 6.90 -21.18 4.66
N ARG A 214 8.21 -21.28 4.96
CA ARG A 214 8.73 -22.13 6.05
C ARG A 214 8.26 -21.71 7.43
N LEU A 215 7.97 -20.42 7.62
CA LEU A 215 7.42 -19.90 8.87
C LEU A 215 5.89 -20.00 8.96
N GLY A 216 5.21 -20.51 7.92
CA GLY A 216 3.76 -20.69 7.90
C GLY A 216 2.98 -19.56 7.23
N TYR A 217 3.65 -18.55 6.67
CA TYR A 217 2.99 -17.47 5.95
C TYR A 217 2.54 -17.89 4.55
N ASN A 218 1.40 -17.35 4.11
CA ASN A 218 0.89 -17.54 2.75
C ASN A 218 1.50 -16.48 1.82
N VAL A 219 2.12 -16.91 0.74
CA VAL A 219 2.86 -16.04 -0.18
C VAL A 219 2.22 -16.06 -1.56
N LEU A 220 1.98 -14.87 -2.14
CA LEU A 220 1.70 -14.71 -3.56
C LEU A 220 2.92 -14.10 -4.25
N HIS A 221 3.49 -14.85 -5.20
CA HIS A 221 4.63 -14.40 -6.01
C HIS A 221 4.20 -14.16 -7.45
N TYR A 222 4.17 -12.89 -7.85
CA TYR A 222 3.90 -12.48 -9.22
C TYR A 222 5.21 -12.35 -9.98
N THR A 223 5.32 -13.08 -11.10
CA THR A 223 6.47 -12.98 -12.01
C THR A 223 6.05 -12.31 -13.32
N LEU A 224 6.83 -11.32 -13.76
CA LEU A 224 6.60 -10.54 -14.98
C LEU A 224 7.75 -10.73 -16.00
N GLU A 225 8.80 -11.44 -15.61
CA GLU A 225 10.00 -11.66 -16.42
C GLU A 225 10.20 -13.15 -16.76
N LEU A 226 9.92 -14.04 -15.80
CA LEU A 226 10.16 -15.49 -15.94
C LEU A 226 8.84 -16.26 -15.89
N GLY A 227 8.81 -17.43 -16.53
CA GLY A 227 7.69 -18.37 -16.43
C GLY A 227 7.46 -18.87 -15.01
N GLU A 228 6.19 -19.07 -14.64
CA GLU A 228 5.79 -19.53 -13.29
C GLU A 228 6.44 -20.86 -12.91
N ASP A 229 6.58 -21.80 -13.87
CA ASP A 229 7.24 -23.10 -13.64
C ASP A 229 8.72 -22.94 -13.33
N TYR A 230 9.42 -22.01 -14.00
CA TYR A 230 10.83 -21.76 -13.74
C TYR A 230 11.07 -21.10 -12.39
N VAL A 231 10.18 -20.21 -11.97
CA VAL A 231 10.20 -19.64 -10.61
C VAL A 231 9.90 -20.75 -9.60
N GLY A 232 8.97 -21.66 -9.90
CA GLY A 232 8.70 -22.86 -9.09
C GLY A 232 9.97 -23.69 -8.84
N LYS A 233 10.74 -24.00 -9.90
CA LYS A 233 12.03 -24.73 -9.75
C LYS A 233 13.06 -23.98 -8.88
N ARG A 234 13.03 -22.66 -8.84
CA ARG A 234 13.87 -21.89 -7.91
C ARG A 234 13.44 -22.06 -6.46
N TYR A 235 12.14 -22.14 -6.20
CA TYR A 235 11.64 -22.49 -4.87
C TYR A 235 11.98 -23.93 -4.49
N ASP A 236 11.91 -24.90 -5.43
CA ASP A 236 12.36 -26.26 -5.21
C ASP A 236 13.83 -26.30 -4.80
N ALA A 237 14.68 -25.54 -5.52
CA ALA A 237 16.09 -25.41 -5.18
C ALA A 237 16.31 -24.80 -3.79
N PHE A 238 15.50 -23.78 -3.43
CA PHE A 238 15.56 -23.15 -2.10
C PHE A 238 15.15 -24.12 -0.99
N PHE A 239 14.07 -24.88 -1.17
CA PHE A 239 13.57 -25.78 -0.15
C PHE A 239 14.46 -27.03 0.03
N THR A 240 15.00 -27.60 -1.07
CA THR A 240 15.80 -28.78 -1.07
C THR A 240 17.30 -28.57 -0.87
N LYS A 241 17.79 -27.33 -1.06
CA LYS A 241 19.20 -26.95 -1.17
C LYS A 241 19.92 -27.66 -2.35
N ILE A 242 19.18 -28.16 -3.32
CA ILE A 242 19.73 -28.75 -4.55
C ILE A 242 19.83 -27.62 -5.58
N PRO A 243 20.98 -27.47 -6.28
CA PRO A 243 21.11 -26.46 -7.32
C PRO A 243 20.00 -26.57 -8.38
N VAL A 244 19.46 -25.44 -8.83
CA VAL A 244 18.28 -25.35 -9.73
C VAL A 244 18.47 -26.16 -11.03
N ASN A 245 19.70 -26.29 -11.53
CA ASN A 245 20.01 -27.08 -12.72
C ASN A 245 20.02 -28.61 -12.47
N LYS A 246 19.84 -29.04 -11.22
CA LYS A 246 19.80 -30.46 -10.81
C LYS A 246 18.45 -30.86 -10.20
N VAL A 247 17.52 -29.94 -9.97
CA VAL A 247 16.22 -30.26 -9.30
C VAL A 247 15.41 -31.27 -10.10
N ASP A 248 15.44 -31.22 -11.43
CA ASP A 248 14.70 -32.15 -12.29
C ASP A 248 15.07 -33.63 -12.05
N SER A 249 16.31 -33.92 -11.63
CA SER A 249 16.76 -35.25 -11.30
C SER A 249 16.56 -35.69 -9.84
N HIS A 250 15.93 -34.82 -9.01
CA HIS A 250 15.70 -35.07 -7.58
C HIS A 250 14.25 -34.79 -7.20
N ARG A 251 13.35 -35.16 -8.07
CA ARG A 251 11.91 -34.91 -7.90
C ARG A 251 11.34 -35.61 -6.67
N ASP A 252 11.82 -36.76 -6.35
CA ASP A 252 11.50 -37.55 -5.15
C ASP A 252 11.69 -36.72 -3.86
N LYS A 253 12.83 -36.02 -3.73
CA LYS A 253 13.10 -35.14 -2.57
C LYS A 253 12.18 -33.94 -2.51
N ILE A 254 11.79 -33.40 -3.65
CA ILE A 254 10.85 -32.28 -3.72
C ILE A 254 9.48 -32.76 -3.22
N GLU A 255 8.98 -33.88 -3.72
CA GLU A 255 7.70 -34.48 -3.34
C GLU A 255 7.64 -34.85 -1.84
N GLU A 256 8.79 -35.15 -1.22
CA GLU A 256 8.91 -35.41 0.22
C GLU A 256 8.78 -34.12 1.05
N ILE A 257 9.38 -33.00 0.60
CA ILE A 257 9.46 -31.76 1.36
C ILE A 257 8.17 -30.91 1.23
N LEU A 258 7.57 -30.84 0.03
CA LEU A 258 6.43 -29.96 -0.22
C LEU A 258 5.24 -30.14 0.75
N PRO A 259 4.83 -31.39 1.12
CA PRO A 259 3.73 -31.59 2.07
C PRO A 259 4.05 -31.14 3.50
N GLN A 260 5.32 -30.91 3.83
CA GLN A 260 5.78 -30.50 5.16
C GLN A 260 5.82 -28.98 5.33
N LEU A 261 5.61 -28.22 4.26
CA LEU A 261 5.63 -26.77 4.31
C LEU A 261 4.35 -26.25 5.01
N PRO A 262 4.47 -25.48 6.10
CA PRO A 262 3.31 -25.00 6.85
C PRO A 262 2.55 -23.88 6.15
N GLY A 263 3.24 -23.04 5.36
CA GLY A 263 2.65 -21.95 4.58
C GLY A 263 2.32 -22.37 3.15
N LYS A 264 1.54 -21.55 2.46
CA LYS A 264 1.16 -21.77 1.07
C LYS A 264 1.88 -20.79 0.14
N LEU A 265 2.24 -21.27 -1.06
CA LEU A 265 2.85 -20.47 -2.11
C LEU A 265 2.01 -20.59 -3.39
N ILE A 266 1.60 -19.45 -3.95
CA ILE A 266 1.07 -19.37 -5.31
C ILE A 266 2.01 -18.49 -6.13
N ILE A 267 2.48 -19.03 -7.26
CA ILE A 267 3.26 -18.30 -8.26
C ILE A 267 2.34 -18.01 -9.42
N LYS A 268 2.27 -16.73 -9.83
CA LYS A 268 1.42 -16.31 -10.94
C LYS A 268 2.21 -15.49 -11.95
N GLU A 269 2.28 -16.00 -13.17
CA GLU A 269 2.88 -15.28 -14.29
C GLU A 269 1.88 -14.30 -14.91
N TYR A 270 2.37 -13.12 -15.24
CA TYR A 270 1.73 -12.17 -16.15
C TYR A 270 2.73 -11.73 -17.23
N PRO A 271 2.33 -11.68 -18.50
CA PRO A 271 3.21 -11.18 -19.55
C PRO A 271 3.63 -9.74 -19.29
N THR A 272 4.89 -9.42 -19.58
CA THR A 272 5.47 -8.09 -19.42
C THR A 272 4.59 -7.02 -20.07
N GLY A 273 4.28 -5.95 -19.33
CA GLY A 273 3.50 -4.82 -19.82
C GLY A 273 2.00 -5.12 -20.06
N LYS A 274 1.48 -6.24 -19.57
CA LYS A 274 0.04 -6.59 -19.68
C LYS A 274 -0.71 -6.46 -18.35
N ALA A 275 -0.02 -6.56 -17.22
CA ALA A 275 -0.63 -6.42 -15.92
C ALA A 275 -0.46 -5.00 -15.38
N THR A 276 -1.48 -4.52 -14.67
CA THR A 276 -1.48 -3.30 -13.87
C THR A 276 -1.54 -3.67 -12.38
N ILE A 277 -1.36 -2.70 -11.49
CA ILE A 277 -1.59 -2.92 -10.04
C ILE A 277 -3.01 -3.37 -9.76
N SER A 278 -4.02 -2.90 -10.51
CA SER A 278 -5.40 -3.39 -10.38
C SER A 278 -5.58 -4.84 -10.80
N THR A 279 -4.80 -5.32 -11.78
CA THR A 279 -4.79 -6.73 -12.15
C THR A 279 -4.29 -7.59 -10.99
N ILE A 280 -3.21 -7.17 -10.33
CA ILE A 280 -2.65 -7.85 -9.16
C ILE A 280 -3.66 -7.82 -7.99
N GLU A 281 -4.23 -6.67 -7.68
CA GLU A 281 -5.26 -6.49 -6.65
C GLU A 281 -6.47 -7.42 -6.88
N SER A 282 -6.96 -7.50 -8.13
CA SER A 282 -8.07 -8.39 -8.50
C SER A 282 -7.73 -9.87 -8.29
N HIS A 283 -6.49 -10.28 -8.59
CA HIS A 283 -6.03 -11.65 -8.34
C HIS A 283 -5.90 -11.94 -6.85
N ILE A 284 -5.39 -11.00 -6.05
CA ILE A 284 -5.33 -11.13 -4.58
C ILE A 284 -6.74 -11.29 -4.00
N ALA A 285 -7.69 -10.47 -4.41
CA ALA A 285 -9.09 -10.59 -3.99
C ALA A 285 -9.70 -11.96 -4.36
N LYS A 286 -9.41 -12.46 -5.58
CA LYS A 286 -9.82 -13.81 -6.00
C LYS A 286 -9.18 -14.90 -5.15
N ALA A 287 -7.88 -14.85 -4.90
CA ALA A 287 -7.19 -15.82 -4.06
C ALA A 287 -7.77 -15.84 -2.65
N THR A 288 -8.03 -14.65 -2.08
CA THR A 288 -8.66 -14.50 -0.75
C THR A 288 -10.07 -15.10 -0.73
N SER A 289 -10.90 -14.87 -1.76
CA SER A 289 -12.25 -15.46 -1.86
C SER A 289 -12.23 -16.98 -1.97
N MET A 290 -11.12 -17.55 -2.47
CA MET A 290 -10.89 -19.00 -2.55
C MET A 290 -10.23 -19.57 -1.28
N GLY A 291 -10.13 -18.80 -0.20
CA GLY A 291 -9.60 -19.23 1.09
C GLY A 291 -8.08 -19.11 1.24
N LEU A 292 -7.40 -18.37 0.37
CA LEU A 292 -5.98 -18.07 0.50
C LEU A 292 -5.78 -16.56 0.71
N LYS A 293 -5.86 -16.12 1.97
CA LYS A 293 -5.45 -14.76 2.34
C LYS A 293 -3.92 -14.71 2.38
N PRO A 294 -3.27 -13.88 1.57
CA PRO A 294 -1.82 -13.76 1.61
C PRO A 294 -1.35 -12.93 2.80
N ASP A 295 -0.21 -13.32 3.37
CA ASP A 295 0.52 -12.58 4.39
C ASP A 295 1.70 -11.82 3.78
N LEU A 296 2.14 -12.22 2.59
CA LEU A 296 3.23 -11.59 1.84
C LEU A 296 2.93 -11.59 0.35
N VAL A 297 3.18 -10.46 -0.30
CA VAL A 297 3.13 -10.34 -1.76
C VAL A 297 4.53 -10.04 -2.29
N ILE A 298 4.92 -10.75 -3.35
CA ILE A 298 6.18 -10.55 -4.09
C ILE A 298 5.85 -10.22 -5.53
N ILE A 299 6.52 -9.20 -6.10
CA ILE A 299 6.35 -8.80 -7.50
C ILE A 299 7.73 -8.73 -8.16
N ASP A 300 8.04 -9.64 -9.08
CA ASP A 300 9.31 -9.69 -9.82
C ASP A 300 9.10 -9.25 -11.28
N TYR A 301 9.25 -7.97 -11.63
CA TYR A 301 9.47 -6.76 -10.81
C TYR A 301 8.51 -5.64 -11.24
N VAL A 302 8.21 -4.72 -10.33
CA VAL A 302 7.16 -3.68 -10.54
C VAL A 302 7.41 -2.77 -11.74
N ASP A 303 8.67 -2.51 -12.15
CA ASP A 303 8.97 -1.69 -13.32
C ASP A 303 8.42 -2.27 -14.64
N LEU A 304 8.00 -3.55 -14.68
CA LEU A 304 7.40 -4.21 -15.84
C LEU A 304 5.88 -4.14 -15.87
N LEU A 305 5.26 -3.60 -14.84
CA LEU A 305 3.83 -3.32 -14.84
C LEU A 305 3.50 -2.18 -15.79
N SER A 306 2.26 -2.12 -16.22
CA SER A 306 1.71 -1.00 -16.98
C SER A 306 1.09 0.02 -16.05
N SER A 307 1.36 1.32 -16.31
CA SER A 307 0.63 2.41 -15.66
C SER A 307 -0.78 2.53 -16.25
N ARG A 308 -1.73 2.99 -15.44
CA ARG A 308 -3.09 3.33 -15.86
C ARG A 308 -3.14 4.57 -16.77
N LYS A 309 -2.13 5.43 -16.72
CA LYS A 309 -2.10 6.72 -17.40
C LYS A 309 -1.15 6.67 -18.60
N LYS A 310 -1.70 6.31 -19.77
CA LYS A 310 -0.94 6.01 -20.99
C LYS A 310 -0.28 7.20 -21.71
N ASN A 311 -0.43 8.45 -21.30
CA ASN A 311 0.05 9.63 -22.05
C ASN A 311 1.11 10.44 -21.30
N ARG A 312 1.91 9.80 -20.44
CA ARG A 312 2.95 10.46 -19.66
C ARG A 312 4.35 10.02 -20.11
N GLU A 313 5.35 10.80 -19.71
CA GLU A 313 6.74 10.38 -19.82
C GLU A 313 6.95 9.09 -19.02
N ARG A 314 7.90 8.24 -19.44
CA ARG A 314 8.18 6.96 -18.79
C ARG A 314 8.51 7.09 -17.30
N LYS A 315 9.09 8.23 -16.90
CA LYS A 315 9.37 8.51 -15.49
C LYS A 315 8.09 8.60 -14.69
N ASP A 316 7.11 9.38 -15.16
CA ASP A 316 5.81 9.55 -14.52
C ASP A 316 5.02 8.24 -14.43
N GLU A 317 5.15 7.36 -15.45
CA GLU A 317 4.53 6.03 -15.42
C GLU A 317 5.11 5.16 -14.31
N ILE A 318 6.43 5.18 -14.13
CA ILE A 318 7.10 4.41 -13.08
C ILE A 318 6.73 4.95 -11.71
N ASP A 319 6.71 6.26 -11.52
CA ASP A 319 6.32 6.87 -10.24
C ASP A 319 4.86 6.54 -9.87
N ASP A 320 3.95 6.53 -10.86
CA ASP A 320 2.56 6.09 -10.67
C ASP A 320 2.47 4.61 -10.26
N ILE A 321 3.26 3.72 -10.88
CA ILE A 321 3.31 2.30 -10.54
C ILE A 321 3.81 2.10 -9.10
N TYR A 322 4.90 2.76 -8.71
CA TYR A 322 5.46 2.63 -7.36
C TYR A 322 4.52 3.19 -6.29
N THR A 323 3.93 4.35 -6.53
CA THR A 323 2.93 4.96 -5.64
C THR A 323 1.70 4.07 -5.51
N SER A 324 1.22 3.51 -6.62
CA SER A 324 0.08 2.57 -6.61
C SER A 324 0.42 1.27 -5.90
N THR A 325 1.66 0.76 -6.02
CA THR A 325 2.13 -0.43 -5.29
C THR A 325 2.15 -0.18 -3.78
N LYS A 326 2.69 0.97 -3.36
CA LYS A 326 2.65 1.38 -1.94
C LYS A 326 1.22 1.58 -1.44
N GLY A 327 0.35 2.16 -2.27
CA GLY A 327 -1.08 2.29 -1.99
C GLY A 327 -1.75 0.94 -1.77
N LEU A 328 -1.47 -0.04 -2.64
CA LEU A 328 -1.98 -1.41 -2.53
C LEU A 328 -1.52 -2.10 -1.24
N ALA A 329 -0.24 -2.00 -0.89
CA ALA A 329 0.30 -2.56 0.36
C ALA A 329 -0.49 -2.04 1.57
N ARG A 330 -0.71 -0.72 1.66
CA ARG A 330 -1.48 -0.09 2.74
C ARG A 330 -2.96 -0.45 2.74
N GLN A 331 -3.58 -0.50 1.55
CA GLN A 331 -5.01 -0.81 1.41
C GLN A 331 -5.30 -2.24 1.86
N LEU A 332 -4.43 -3.18 1.54
CA LEU A 332 -4.59 -4.60 1.89
C LEU A 332 -4.01 -4.94 3.27
N ASP A 333 -3.24 -4.02 3.86
CA ASP A 333 -2.48 -4.24 5.09
C ASP A 333 -1.56 -5.47 5.00
N ILE A 334 -0.81 -5.57 3.88
CA ILE A 334 0.09 -6.69 3.55
C ILE A 334 1.43 -6.13 3.10
N PRO A 335 2.59 -6.67 3.57
CA PRO A 335 3.90 -6.30 3.05
C PRO A 335 4.08 -6.73 1.59
N ILE A 336 4.69 -5.86 0.80
CA ILE A 336 5.03 -6.14 -0.60
C ILE A 336 6.53 -6.03 -0.79
N TRP A 337 7.17 -7.06 -1.36
CA TRP A 337 8.55 -7.00 -1.82
C TRP A 337 8.64 -6.93 -3.34
N SER A 338 9.57 -6.12 -3.83
CA SER A 338 9.94 -6.13 -5.25
C SER A 338 11.44 -5.89 -5.44
N VAL A 339 11.87 -5.95 -6.69
CA VAL A 339 13.24 -5.63 -7.09
C VAL A 339 13.24 -4.54 -8.17
N SER A 340 14.38 -3.88 -8.35
CA SER A 340 14.60 -2.93 -9.45
C SER A 340 16.04 -3.01 -9.94
N GLN A 341 16.25 -2.60 -11.19
CA GLN A 341 17.58 -2.56 -11.77
C GLN A 341 18.27 -1.24 -11.45
N VAL A 342 19.60 -1.28 -11.34
CA VAL A 342 20.44 -0.09 -11.24
C VAL A 342 20.80 0.46 -12.62
N ASN A 343 21.18 1.74 -12.69
CA ASN A 343 21.71 2.33 -13.91
C ASN A 343 23.11 1.77 -14.25
N ARG A 344 23.60 2.04 -15.47
CA ARG A 344 24.91 1.54 -15.93
C ARG A 344 26.08 2.04 -15.08
N ALA A 345 26.00 3.27 -14.55
CA ALA A 345 27.02 3.84 -13.69
C ALA A 345 27.11 3.11 -12.35
N GLY A 346 25.95 2.89 -11.67
CA GLY A 346 25.89 2.14 -10.41
C GLY A 346 26.28 0.66 -10.54
N ALA A 347 26.21 0.10 -11.77
CA ALA A 347 26.59 -1.28 -12.02
C ALA A 347 28.10 -1.57 -11.84
N GLN A 348 28.94 -0.53 -11.84
CA GLN A 348 30.41 -0.68 -11.71
C GLN A 348 30.92 -0.50 -10.29
N ASP A 349 30.07 -0.08 -9.35
CA ASP A 349 30.50 0.19 -7.98
C ASP A 349 30.63 -1.07 -7.13
N LYS A 350 31.54 -1.04 -6.14
CA LYS A 350 31.64 -2.10 -5.12
C LYS A 350 30.36 -2.17 -4.28
N VAL A 351 29.81 -1.00 -3.91
CA VAL A 351 28.58 -0.83 -3.18
C VAL A 351 27.68 0.09 -4.00
N ILE A 352 26.46 -0.37 -4.33
CA ILE A 352 25.47 0.42 -5.04
C ILE A 352 24.77 1.33 -4.02
N GLN A 353 25.00 2.63 -4.11
CA GLN A 353 24.40 3.66 -3.27
C GLN A 353 23.12 4.24 -3.90
N GLY A 354 22.31 4.95 -3.11
CA GLY A 354 20.99 5.42 -3.51
C GLY A 354 20.99 6.44 -4.67
N ASP A 355 22.03 7.23 -4.83
CA ASP A 355 22.22 8.19 -5.94
C ASP A 355 22.40 7.51 -7.31
N LYS A 356 22.80 6.25 -7.31
CA LYS A 356 23.07 5.44 -8.51
C LYS A 356 21.97 4.43 -8.85
N ALA A 357 20.89 4.44 -8.11
CA ALA A 357 19.70 3.67 -8.46
C ALA A 357 19.10 4.22 -9.76
N ALA A 358 18.84 3.34 -10.73
CA ALA A 358 18.40 3.71 -12.09
C ALA A 358 17.13 4.57 -12.09
N GLY A 359 17.30 5.81 -12.50
CA GLY A 359 16.20 6.72 -12.86
C GLY A 359 15.33 7.15 -11.70
N SER A 360 15.72 6.90 -10.42
CA SER A 360 14.78 7.29 -9.39
C SER A 360 15.30 7.21 -7.96
N TYR A 361 15.85 8.27 -7.53
CA TYR A 361 15.74 8.66 -6.12
C TYR A 361 14.26 8.58 -5.67
N ASP A 362 13.30 8.86 -6.58
CA ASP A 362 11.85 8.79 -6.35
C ASP A 362 11.39 7.38 -5.94
N LYS A 363 11.91 6.30 -6.53
CA LYS A 363 11.60 4.90 -6.12
C LYS A 363 11.99 4.65 -4.66
N ILE A 364 13.18 5.10 -4.24
CA ILE A 364 13.66 4.98 -2.87
C ILE A 364 12.76 5.80 -1.93
N MET A 365 12.35 7.00 -2.36
CA MET A 365 11.48 7.87 -1.53
C MET A 365 10.12 7.24 -1.25
N ILE A 366 9.52 6.55 -2.21
CA ILE A 366 8.20 5.92 -2.08
C ILE A 366 8.23 4.69 -1.17
N THR A 367 9.32 3.90 -1.18
CA THR A 367 9.45 2.67 -0.39
C THR A 367 9.66 2.93 1.11
N ASP A 368 9.36 1.96 1.95
CA ASP A 368 9.60 2.03 3.40
C ASP A 368 10.97 1.47 3.77
N PHE A 369 11.38 0.44 3.05
CA PHE A 369 12.69 -0.16 3.17
C PHE A 369 13.30 -0.35 1.79
N CYS A 370 14.58 -0.02 1.65
CA CYS A 370 15.28 -0.17 0.40
C CYS A 370 16.73 -0.59 0.65
N MET A 371 17.17 -1.64 -0.04
CA MET A 371 18.56 -2.07 -0.02
C MET A 371 19.07 -2.40 -1.43
N SER A 372 20.39 -2.48 -1.60
CA SER A 372 21.01 -2.97 -2.82
C SER A 372 21.74 -4.28 -2.58
N LEU A 373 21.77 -5.13 -3.62
CA LEU A 373 22.64 -6.30 -3.71
C LEU A 373 23.72 -6.02 -4.77
N SER A 374 24.96 -5.84 -4.32
CA SER A 374 26.12 -5.59 -5.16
C SER A 374 26.96 -6.85 -5.31
N ARG A 375 27.17 -7.30 -6.56
CA ARG A 375 28.01 -8.45 -6.89
C ARG A 375 28.82 -8.18 -8.16
N LYS A 376 30.14 -8.21 -8.07
CA LYS A 376 31.07 -8.16 -9.20
C LYS A 376 31.32 -9.54 -9.80
N LYS A 377 32.16 -9.62 -10.82
CA LYS A 377 32.52 -10.92 -11.45
C LYS A 377 33.18 -11.86 -10.45
N GLU A 378 34.11 -11.32 -9.66
CA GLU A 378 34.82 -12.08 -8.61
C GLU A 378 33.83 -12.58 -7.54
N ASP A 379 32.90 -11.70 -7.11
CA ASP A 379 31.85 -12.06 -6.13
C ASP A 379 30.98 -13.21 -6.64
N LYS A 380 30.66 -13.24 -7.95
CA LYS A 380 29.85 -14.33 -8.54
C LYS A 380 30.59 -15.66 -8.54
N VAL A 381 31.90 -15.66 -8.73
CA VAL A 381 32.75 -16.88 -8.67
C VAL A 381 32.85 -17.39 -7.24
N ASN A 382 33.00 -16.49 -6.28
CA ASN A 382 33.18 -16.81 -4.87
C ASN A 382 31.87 -16.95 -4.08
N ASN A 383 30.71 -16.81 -4.73
CA ASN A 383 29.39 -16.77 -4.08
C ASN A 383 29.30 -15.72 -2.97
N THR A 384 29.89 -14.55 -3.19
CA THR A 384 29.86 -13.43 -2.26
C THR A 384 29.09 -12.25 -2.83
N GLY A 385 28.85 -11.23 -2.03
CA GLY A 385 28.20 -9.99 -2.39
C GLY A 385 28.12 -9.03 -1.21
N ARG A 386 27.40 -7.94 -1.40
CA ARG A 386 27.17 -6.94 -0.35
C ARG A 386 25.73 -6.48 -0.39
N PHE A 387 25.07 -6.46 0.77
CA PHE A 387 23.83 -5.72 0.98
C PHE A 387 24.16 -4.35 1.55
N HIS A 388 23.63 -3.31 0.93
CA HIS A 388 23.73 -1.96 1.43
C HIS A 388 22.32 -1.39 1.65
N LEU A 389 22.05 -0.90 2.85
CA LEU A 389 20.78 -0.33 3.23
C LEU A 389 20.71 1.13 2.78
N MET A 390 19.91 1.41 1.76
CA MET A 390 19.74 2.76 1.21
C MET A 390 18.69 3.57 1.96
N LYS A 391 17.69 2.89 2.55
CA LYS A 391 16.61 3.52 3.30
C LYS A 391 15.99 2.54 4.28
N ASN A 392 15.73 3.00 5.49
CA ASN A 392 14.98 2.27 6.49
C ASN A 392 14.13 3.25 7.33
N ARG A 393 12.80 3.18 7.21
CA ARG A 393 11.89 4.04 8.00
C ARG A 393 11.85 3.67 9.49
N TYR A 394 12.32 2.48 9.84
CA TYR A 394 12.15 1.90 11.18
C TYR A 394 13.44 1.88 11.98
N GLY A 395 14.54 2.31 11.40
CA GLY A 395 15.82 2.29 12.07
C GLY A 395 16.93 2.93 11.25
N MET A 396 18.14 2.49 11.47
CA MET A 396 19.33 3.03 10.79
C MET A 396 19.37 2.57 9.33
N ASP A 397 19.87 3.42 8.46
CA ASP A 397 20.26 3.14 7.08
C ASP A 397 21.75 3.45 6.84
N GLY A 398 22.21 3.35 5.61
CA GLY A 398 23.62 3.59 5.24
C GLY A 398 24.58 2.44 5.64
N ILE A 399 24.07 1.34 6.20
CA ILE A 399 24.88 0.20 6.64
C ILE A 399 25.10 -0.76 5.48
N THR A 400 26.33 -1.28 5.37
CA THR A 400 26.69 -2.31 4.40
C THR A 400 27.04 -3.60 5.11
N PHE A 401 26.53 -4.74 4.62
CA PHE A 401 26.86 -6.07 5.11
C PHE A 401 27.53 -6.90 4.02
N GLY A 402 28.55 -7.68 4.38
CA GLY A 402 29.01 -8.76 3.55
C GLY A 402 27.97 -9.88 3.47
N VAL A 403 27.84 -10.51 2.31
CA VAL A 403 26.84 -11.57 2.06
C VAL A 403 27.49 -12.73 1.36
N GLU A 404 27.30 -13.95 1.86
CA GLU A 404 27.41 -15.16 1.04
C GLU A 404 26.13 -15.30 0.23
N ALA A 405 26.26 -15.37 -1.11
CA ALA A 405 25.12 -15.30 -2.03
C ALA A 405 25.18 -16.46 -3.03
N ASP A 406 24.63 -17.62 -2.63
CA ASP A 406 24.49 -18.77 -3.52
C ASP A 406 23.23 -18.61 -4.41
N THR A 407 23.44 -18.18 -5.63
CA THR A 407 22.37 -18.05 -6.62
C THR A 407 22.01 -19.36 -7.33
N SER A 408 22.61 -20.49 -6.97
CA SER A 408 22.20 -21.81 -7.48
C SER A 408 21.06 -22.41 -6.66
N THR A 409 20.99 -22.08 -5.37
CA THR A 409 19.98 -22.56 -4.41
C THR A 409 19.14 -21.44 -3.79
N GLY A 410 19.51 -20.18 -3.99
CA GLY A 410 18.82 -19.03 -3.40
C GLY A 410 19.13 -18.78 -1.92
N HIS A 411 20.18 -19.39 -1.38
CA HIS A 411 20.59 -19.15 0.00
C HIS A 411 21.52 -17.96 0.10
N PHE A 412 21.14 -17.00 0.93
CA PHE A 412 21.92 -15.81 1.24
C PHE A 412 22.17 -15.76 2.75
N VAL A 413 23.43 -15.59 3.15
CA VAL A 413 23.83 -15.46 4.56
C VAL A 413 24.46 -14.09 4.77
N VAL A 414 23.84 -13.26 5.60
CA VAL A 414 24.37 -11.93 5.94
C VAL A 414 25.47 -12.10 6.99
N LYS A 415 26.66 -11.61 6.67
CA LYS A 415 27.85 -11.64 7.53
C LYS A 415 27.97 -10.37 8.37
N SER A 416 29.16 -10.05 8.88
CA SER A 416 29.46 -8.81 9.59
C SER A 416 29.25 -7.57 8.74
N GLU A 417 29.20 -6.39 9.40
CA GLU A 417 29.25 -5.11 8.69
C GLU A 417 30.50 -5.04 7.84
N TYR A 418 30.35 -4.49 6.65
CA TYR A 418 31.43 -4.28 5.69
C TYR A 418 31.84 -2.81 5.72
N PHE A 419 33.11 -2.54 5.93
CA PHE A 419 33.71 -1.21 5.85
C PHE A 419 34.57 -1.11 4.59
N GLU A 420 34.52 0.01 3.86
CA GLU A 420 35.44 0.29 2.75
C GLU A 420 36.86 0.45 3.34
N GLY A 421 37.71 -0.54 3.11
CA GLY A 421 39.06 -0.57 3.67
C GLY A 421 39.40 -1.92 4.34
N ASP A 422 38.41 -2.73 4.63
CA ASP A 422 38.63 -4.13 5.03
C ASP A 422 39.16 -4.89 3.82
N GLU A 423 40.47 -5.03 3.72
CA GLU A 423 41.13 -5.82 2.68
C GLU A 423 40.75 -7.29 2.81
N GLU A 424 40.81 -7.98 1.70
CA GLU A 424 40.34 -9.33 1.36
C GLU A 424 40.66 -10.49 2.36
N GLU A 425 41.25 -10.23 3.52
CA GLU A 425 41.73 -11.28 4.44
C GLU A 425 40.63 -12.05 5.19
N THR A 426 39.36 -11.61 5.17
CA THR A 426 38.31 -12.27 5.97
C THR A 426 37.33 -13.13 5.17
N MET A 427 37.51 -13.30 3.86
CA MET A 427 36.61 -14.10 3.01
C MET A 427 37.12 -15.51 2.65
N VAL A 428 37.97 -16.12 3.45
CA VAL A 428 38.30 -17.54 3.30
C VAL A 428 37.15 -18.36 3.86
N PRO A 429 36.58 -19.35 3.13
CA PRO A 429 35.54 -20.22 3.67
C PRO A 429 36.10 -21.00 4.86
N SER A 430 35.69 -20.70 6.06
CA SER A 430 36.06 -21.45 7.25
C SER A 430 35.34 -22.79 7.23
N THR A 431 36.01 -23.85 6.81
CA THR A 431 35.72 -25.21 7.22
C THR A 431 36.07 -25.34 8.71
N ARG A 432 35.18 -24.90 9.60
CA ARG A 432 35.13 -25.40 11.00
C ARG A 432 33.89 -24.97 11.75
N SER A 433 33.14 -25.96 12.14
CA SER A 433 32.26 -26.18 13.32
C SER A 433 31.84 -24.98 14.17
N ASN A 434 30.53 -24.78 14.23
CA ASN A 434 29.67 -24.39 15.34
C ASN A 434 30.36 -23.98 16.65
N LYS A 435 30.26 -22.67 16.95
CA LYS A 435 29.88 -22.19 18.28
C LYS A 435 29.05 -20.95 18.07
N PHE A 436 27.77 -21.01 18.46
CA PHE A 436 26.88 -19.86 18.59
C PHE A 436 27.40 -19.02 19.75
N ASP A 437 27.90 -17.82 19.47
CA ASP A 437 28.03 -16.75 20.45
C ASP A 437 26.76 -15.91 20.34
N THR A 438 25.81 -16.18 21.23
CA THR A 438 24.64 -15.38 21.49
C THR A 438 25.02 -14.42 22.62
N ASP A 439 25.51 -13.23 22.32
CA ASP A 439 25.44 -12.08 23.22
C ASP A 439 26.18 -10.87 22.60
N VAL A 440 25.53 -10.16 21.69
CA VAL A 440 25.82 -8.74 21.43
C VAL A 440 24.50 -8.04 21.21
N ASP A 441 24.10 -7.25 22.19
CA ASP A 441 22.97 -6.34 22.13
C ASP A 441 23.22 -5.32 20.98
N PRO A 442 22.38 -5.26 19.92
CA PRO A 442 22.56 -4.33 18.81
C PRO A 442 22.37 -2.86 19.20
N PHE A 443 22.03 -2.58 20.46
CA PHE A 443 21.86 -1.25 21.06
C PHE A 443 22.97 -0.87 22.03
N ASP A 444 24.18 -1.43 21.91
CA ASP A 444 25.28 -1.00 22.75
C ASP A 444 25.58 0.50 22.56
N LYS A 445 25.16 1.31 23.56
CA LYS A 445 25.31 2.77 23.57
C LYS A 445 26.76 3.23 23.42
N GLN A 446 27.75 2.35 23.68
CA GLN A 446 29.17 2.68 23.50
C GLN A 446 29.57 2.67 22.02
N LEU A 447 29.03 1.77 21.21
CA LEU A 447 29.28 1.71 19.77
C LEU A 447 28.67 2.94 19.05
N LEU A 448 27.47 3.36 19.46
CA LEU A 448 26.82 4.57 18.98
C LEU A 448 27.60 5.84 19.33
N ARG A 449 28.15 5.93 20.56
CA ARG A 449 28.99 7.07 20.94
C ARG A 449 30.30 7.14 20.16
N LYS A 450 30.91 6.02 19.86
CA LYS A 450 32.16 5.99 19.06
C LYS A 450 31.93 6.46 17.64
N LYS A 451 30.87 6.03 16.96
CA LYS A 451 30.49 6.49 15.62
C LYS A 451 30.11 7.98 15.60
N PHE A 452 29.47 8.52 16.65
CA PHE A 452 29.13 9.94 16.73
C PHE A 452 30.38 10.82 16.87
N PHE A 453 31.39 10.38 17.61
CA PHE A 453 32.65 11.13 17.78
C PHE A 453 33.58 11.07 16.54
N GLU A 454 33.40 10.10 15.64
CA GLU A 454 34.14 10.01 14.37
C GLU A 454 33.53 10.87 13.27
N LEU A 455 32.27 11.27 13.39
CA LEU A 455 31.58 12.18 12.48
C LEU A 455 31.80 13.68 12.79
N GLU A 456 32.34 14.02 13.96
CA GLU A 456 32.69 15.39 14.36
C GLU A 456 34.17 15.74 14.15
N LYS A 457 34.97 14.88 13.53
CA LYS A 457 36.34 15.16 13.09
C LYS A 457 36.44 15.20 11.58
#